data_f242a41f1084c601c464c21f1b259da3
#
_entry.id   f242a41f1084c601c464c21f1b259da3
#
_cell.length_a   1.000
_cell.length_b   1.000
_cell.length_c   1.000
_cell.angle_alpha   90.00
_cell.angle_beta   90.00
_cell.angle_gamma   90.00
#
_symmetry.space_group_name_H-M   'P 1'
#
loop_
_entity.id
_entity.type
_entity.pdbx_description
1 polymer ?
#
loop_
_entity_poly.entity_id
_entity_poly.type
_entity_poly.pdbx_seq_one_letter_code
_entity_poly.pdbx_strand_id
1 'polypeptide(L)'
;MNVEQYMQPGVTTLPPDTPLSVVRATMDEHGFGLLLIATAEGVLTGFITRAGLKDVKDWDAPVDKMTHPAKFSVCPSDTLEKAALIMLANRLVVLPVVQDERLIGVITQAELLKGLTRALGVGLEATRFTAKIRAGSTDVYRLLDVLKAHGASLISLVQGNGNGDDREVILRIQNAEDKDRLCADLEAALRASDAEDTPEDAE
;
A
#
# COMPACT_ATOMS: atom_id res chain seq x y z
N MET A 1 -6.69 6.16 3.88
CA MET A 1 -6.78 6.05 2.39
C MET A 1 -7.55 4.80 2.06
N ASN A 2 -8.58 4.92 1.21
CA ASN A 2 -9.46 3.80 0.90
C ASN A 2 -9.13 3.22 -0.47
N VAL A 3 -9.46 1.94 -0.65
CA VAL A 3 -9.26 1.19 -1.90
C VAL A 3 -9.90 1.89 -3.10
N GLU A 4 -11.10 2.47 -2.94
CA GLU A 4 -11.83 3.19 -3.99
C GLU A 4 -11.01 4.29 -4.68
N GLN A 5 -10.13 4.97 -3.93
CA GLN A 5 -9.30 6.07 -4.45
C GLN A 5 -8.19 5.60 -5.38
N TYR A 6 -7.87 4.31 -5.38
CA TYR A 6 -6.70 3.75 -6.05
C TYR A 6 -7.01 2.54 -6.92
N MET A 7 -8.18 1.90 -6.75
CA MET A 7 -8.57 0.76 -7.57
C MET A 7 -8.70 1.16 -9.04
N GLN A 8 -8.50 0.20 -9.92
CA GLN A 8 -8.80 0.31 -11.34
C GLN A 8 -10.24 -0.15 -11.56
N PRO A 9 -11.15 0.73 -11.99
CA PRO A 9 -12.52 0.36 -12.39
C PRO A 9 -12.51 -0.28 -13.79
N GLY A 10 -13.61 -0.91 -14.18
CA GLY A 10 -13.81 -1.37 -15.55
C GLY A 10 -12.92 -2.56 -15.95
N VAL A 11 -12.80 -3.53 -15.06
CA VAL A 11 -11.98 -4.73 -15.26
C VAL A 11 -12.55 -5.60 -16.38
N THR A 12 -11.67 -6.04 -17.28
CA THR A 12 -12.03 -7.06 -18.28
C THR A 12 -12.27 -8.40 -17.60
N THR A 13 -13.48 -8.91 -17.75
CA THR A 13 -13.91 -10.24 -17.26
C THR A 13 -14.53 -11.03 -18.38
N LEU A 14 -14.60 -12.34 -18.21
CA LEU A 14 -15.33 -13.23 -19.12
C LEU A 14 -16.34 -14.07 -18.34
N PRO A 15 -17.49 -14.41 -18.97
CA PRO A 15 -18.48 -15.31 -18.39
C PRO A 15 -17.93 -16.73 -18.14
N PRO A 16 -18.50 -17.48 -17.17
CA PRO A 16 -18.05 -18.83 -16.82
C PRO A 16 -18.17 -19.85 -17.96
N ASP A 17 -19.09 -19.65 -18.89
CA ASP A 17 -19.34 -20.50 -20.05
C ASP A 17 -18.45 -20.21 -21.26
N THR A 18 -17.56 -19.20 -21.15
CA THR A 18 -16.63 -18.80 -22.22
C THR A 18 -15.65 -19.93 -22.56
N PRO A 19 -15.45 -20.26 -23.85
CA PRO A 19 -14.45 -21.24 -24.27
C PRO A 19 -13.03 -20.83 -23.87
N LEU A 20 -12.20 -21.79 -23.49
CA LEU A 20 -10.78 -21.55 -23.11
C LEU A 20 -9.96 -20.94 -24.26
N SER A 21 -10.30 -21.18 -25.51
CA SER A 21 -9.69 -20.53 -26.68
C SER A 21 -9.89 -19.01 -26.66
N VAL A 22 -11.09 -18.52 -26.30
CA VAL A 22 -11.40 -17.10 -26.15
C VAL A 22 -10.67 -16.50 -24.96
N VAL A 23 -10.63 -17.22 -23.83
CA VAL A 23 -9.87 -16.80 -22.64
C VAL A 23 -8.40 -16.57 -22.99
N ARG A 24 -7.77 -17.49 -23.71
CA ARG A 24 -6.39 -17.37 -24.16
C ARG A 24 -6.20 -16.17 -25.08
N ALA A 25 -7.08 -16.00 -26.08
CA ALA A 25 -7.01 -14.89 -27.01
C ALA A 25 -7.09 -13.54 -26.27
N THR A 26 -8.03 -13.40 -25.33
CA THR A 26 -8.18 -12.20 -24.49
C THR A 26 -6.92 -11.93 -23.65
N MET A 27 -6.35 -12.98 -23.03
CA MET A 27 -5.09 -12.83 -22.28
C MET A 27 -3.92 -12.42 -23.17
N ASP A 28 -3.86 -12.93 -24.40
CA ASP A 28 -2.76 -12.60 -25.33
C ASP A 28 -2.90 -11.17 -25.86
N GLU A 29 -4.11 -10.75 -26.20
CA GLU A 29 -4.41 -9.39 -26.68
C GLU A 29 -4.06 -8.31 -25.67
N HIS A 30 -4.41 -8.55 -24.39
CA HIS A 30 -4.21 -7.55 -23.32
C HIS A 30 -2.92 -7.77 -22.49
N GLY A 31 -2.16 -8.82 -22.77
CA GLY A 31 -0.96 -9.15 -21.99
C GLY A 31 -1.24 -9.63 -20.56
N PHE A 32 -2.45 -10.14 -20.30
CA PHE A 32 -2.86 -10.55 -18.96
C PHE A 32 -2.20 -11.87 -18.53
N GLY A 33 -1.65 -11.89 -17.31
CA GLY A 33 -1.20 -13.10 -16.64
C GLY A 33 -2.30 -13.81 -15.84
N LEU A 34 -3.36 -13.07 -15.50
CA LEU A 34 -4.52 -13.51 -14.74
C LEU A 34 -5.76 -12.83 -15.33
N LEU A 35 -6.88 -13.57 -15.44
CA LEU A 35 -8.17 -13.04 -15.86
C LEU A 35 -9.23 -13.43 -14.84
N LEU A 36 -10.07 -12.46 -14.46
CA LEU A 36 -11.19 -12.67 -13.55
C LEU A 36 -12.39 -13.18 -14.35
N ILE A 37 -13.12 -14.12 -13.74
CA ILE A 37 -14.33 -14.71 -14.31
C ILE A 37 -15.51 -14.21 -13.49
N ALA A 38 -16.48 -13.61 -14.17
CA ALA A 38 -17.67 -13.05 -13.55
C ALA A 38 -18.91 -13.34 -14.42
N THR A 39 -20.09 -13.43 -13.79
CA THR A 39 -21.36 -13.57 -14.52
C THR A 39 -21.71 -12.30 -15.28
N ALA A 40 -22.73 -12.36 -16.13
CA ALA A 40 -23.24 -11.19 -16.83
C ALA A 40 -23.76 -10.09 -15.90
N GLU A 41 -24.20 -10.46 -14.69
CA GLU A 41 -24.63 -9.53 -13.63
C GLU A 41 -23.43 -8.93 -12.87
N GLY A 42 -22.19 -9.36 -13.19
CA GLY A 42 -20.96 -8.89 -12.56
C GLY A 42 -20.59 -9.63 -11.27
N VAL A 43 -21.23 -10.76 -10.96
CA VAL A 43 -20.87 -11.55 -9.78
C VAL A 43 -19.56 -12.30 -10.06
N LEU A 44 -18.55 -12.05 -9.22
CA LEU A 44 -17.24 -12.69 -9.31
C LEU A 44 -17.34 -14.19 -8.97
N THR A 45 -17.03 -15.05 -9.93
CA THR A 45 -17.02 -16.52 -9.72
C THR A 45 -15.63 -17.07 -9.45
N GLY A 46 -14.58 -16.39 -9.95
CA GLY A 46 -13.20 -16.81 -9.71
C GLY A 46 -12.21 -16.17 -10.67
N PHE A 47 -11.11 -16.86 -10.88
CA PHE A 47 -10.05 -16.41 -11.79
C PHE A 47 -9.36 -17.59 -12.48
N ILE A 48 -8.71 -17.31 -13.59
CA ILE A 48 -7.82 -18.23 -14.29
C ILE A 48 -6.47 -17.55 -14.52
N THR A 49 -5.40 -18.33 -14.52
CA THR A 49 -4.06 -17.81 -14.80
C THR A 49 -3.54 -18.34 -16.13
N ARG A 50 -2.64 -17.59 -16.77
CA ARG A 50 -1.94 -18.04 -18.00
C ARG A 50 -1.19 -19.36 -17.76
N ALA A 51 -0.66 -19.56 -16.58
CA ALA A 51 0.02 -20.82 -16.23
C ALA A 51 -0.94 -22.01 -16.22
N GLY A 52 -2.20 -21.80 -15.78
CA GLY A 52 -3.23 -22.84 -15.78
C GLY A 52 -3.66 -23.29 -17.18
N LEU A 53 -3.38 -22.48 -18.22
CA LEU A 53 -3.73 -22.83 -19.61
C LEU A 53 -2.67 -23.67 -20.32
N LYS A 54 -1.53 -23.98 -19.70
CA LYS A 54 -0.42 -24.68 -20.38
C LYS A 54 -0.75 -26.09 -20.83
N ASP A 55 -1.56 -26.82 -20.06
CA ASP A 55 -1.84 -28.24 -20.27
C ASP A 55 -3.27 -28.47 -20.79
N VAL A 56 -3.92 -27.44 -21.33
CA VAL A 56 -5.27 -27.53 -21.91
C VAL A 56 -5.25 -28.38 -23.15
N LYS A 57 -6.11 -29.41 -23.17
CA LYS A 57 -6.29 -30.32 -24.32
C LYS A 57 -7.55 -29.97 -25.11
N ASP A 58 -8.59 -29.54 -24.44
CA ASP A 58 -9.88 -29.15 -25.00
C ASP A 58 -10.07 -27.64 -24.88
N TRP A 59 -9.83 -26.94 -25.97
CA TRP A 59 -9.93 -25.48 -26.03
C TRP A 59 -11.36 -24.97 -26.20
N ASP A 60 -12.30 -25.84 -26.51
CA ASP A 60 -13.72 -25.51 -26.60
C ASP A 60 -14.44 -25.70 -25.26
N ALA A 61 -13.77 -26.30 -24.27
CA ALA A 61 -14.30 -26.44 -22.93
C ALA A 61 -14.54 -25.07 -22.28
N PRO A 62 -15.63 -24.90 -21.49
CA PRO A 62 -15.92 -23.67 -20.77
C PRO A 62 -14.92 -23.45 -19.64
N VAL A 63 -14.61 -22.15 -19.37
CA VAL A 63 -13.57 -21.74 -18.42
C VAL A 63 -13.88 -22.10 -16.97
N ASP A 64 -15.14 -22.26 -16.61
CA ASP A 64 -15.58 -22.63 -15.26
C ASP A 64 -14.92 -23.91 -14.75
N LYS A 65 -14.66 -24.88 -15.65
CA LYS A 65 -14.00 -26.16 -15.32
C LYS A 65 -12.57 -25.99 -14.82
N MET A 66 -11.93 -24.85 -15.12
CA MET A 66 -10.53 -24.55 -14.77
C MET A 66 -10.40 -23.30 -13.91
N THR A 67 -11.53 -22.70 -13.54
CA THR A 67 -11.56 -21.50 -12.71
C THR A 67 -11.23 -21.83 -11.26
N HIS A 68 -10.30 -21.09 -10.69
CA HIS A 68 -10.00 -21.13 -9.27
C HIS A 68 -10.90 -20.14 -8.52
N PRO A 69 -11.48 -20.50 -7.36
CA PRO A 69 -12.32 -19.60 -6.60
C PRO A 69 -11.52 -18.37 -6.11
N ALA A 70 -12.09 -17.18 -6.25
CA ALA A 70 -11.53 -15.96 -5.68
C ALA A 70 -11.83 -15.92 -4.17
N LYS A 71 -10.90 -16.44 -3.37
CA LYS A 71 -11.06 -16.55 -1.90
C LYS A 71 -10.96 -15.22 -1.18
N PHE A 72 -10.35 -14.22 -1.82
CA PHE A 72 -10.04 -12.93 -1.22
C PHE A 72 -10.55 -11.80 -2.10
N SER A 73 -11.19 -10.84 -1.48
CA SER A 73 -11.63 -9.59 -2.07
C SER A 73 -11.62 -8.50 -1.01
N VAL A 74 -11.73 -7.25 -1.43
CA VAL A 74 -11.90 -6.09 -0.55
C VAL A 74 -13.09 -5.27 -1.00
N CYS A 75 -13.64 -4.46 -0.08
CA CYS A 75 -14.65 -3.47 -0.40
C CYS A 75 -14.00 -2.12 -0.77
N PRO A 76 -14.70 -1.23 -1.49
CA PRO A 76 -14.21 0.12 -1.81
C PRO A 76 -13.81 0.93 -0.57
N SER A 77 -14.56 0.78 0.52
CA SER A 77 -14.33 1.46 1.79
C SER A 77 -13.19 0.88 2.63
N ASP A 78 -12.66 -0.28 2.25
CA ASP A 78 -11.52 -0.88 2.94
C ASP A 78 -10.27 -0.02 2.80
N THR A 79 -9.37 -0.11 3.78
CA THR A 79 -8.11 0.64 3.74
C THR A 79 -7.08 -0.02 2.83
N LEU A 80 -6.13 0.78 2.30
CA LEU A 80 -5.01 0.24 1.52
C LEU A 80 -4.14 -0.70 2.34
N GLU A 81 -4.00 -0.43 3.64
CA GLU A 81 -3.25 -1.27 4.57
C GLU A 81 -3.87 -2.67 4.67
N LYS A 82 -5.22 -2.77 4.76
CA LYS A 82 -5.93 -4.05 4.75
C LYS A 82 -5.69 -4.80 3.44
N ALA A 83 -5.81 -4.11 2.30
CA ALA A 83 -5.55 -4.71 0.99
C ALA A 83 -4.10 -5.20 0.88
N ALA A 84 -3.12 -4.40 1.33
CA ALA A 84 -1.72 -4.76 1.34
C ALA A 84 -1.45 -6.01 2.19
N LEU A 85 -2.01 -6.09 3.40
CA LEU A 85 -1.86 -7.25 4.28
C LEU A 85 -2.43 -8.53 3.64
N ILE A 86 -3.61 -8.46 3.02
CA ILE A 86 -4.21 -9.60 2.33
C ILE A 86 -3.32 -10.05 1.17
N MET A 87 -2.84 -9.12 0.35
CA MET A 87 -1.99 -9.43 -0.80
C MET A 87 -0.64 -10.02 -0.37
N LEU A 88 0.01 -9.47 0.64
CA LEU A 88 1.28 -9.98 1.16
C LEU A 88 1.13 -11.36 1.78
N ALA A 89 0.13 -11.56 2.65
CA ALA A 89 -0.09 -12.83 3.34
C ALA A 89 -0.40 -13.98 2.36
N ASN A 90 -1.04 -13.68 1.25
CA ASN A 90 -1.51 -14.68 0.28
C ASN A 90 -0.73 -14.65 -1.06
N ARG A 91 0.33 -13.85 -1.15
CA ARG A 91 1.17 -13.69 -2.37
C ARG A 91 0.37 -13.32 -3.61
N LEU A 92 -0.65 -12.46 -3.43
CA LEU A 92 -1.52 -12.01 -4.51
C LEU A 92 -0.88 -10.81 -5.24
N VAL A 93 -1.02 -10.76 -6.55
CA VAL A 93 -0.60 -9.60 -7.39
C VAL A 93 -1.78 -8.71 -7.76
N VAL A 94 -2.99 -9.27 -7.71
CA VAL A 94 -4.28 -8.60 -7.98
C VAL A 94 -5.27 -9.02 -6.90
N LEU A 95 -6.06 -8.07 -6.41
CA LEU A 95 -7.12 -8.30 -5.44
C LEU A 95 -8.42 -7.70 -5.99
N PRO A 96 -9.48 -8.50 -6.19
CA PRO A 96 -10.77 -8.01 -6.63
C PRO A 96 -11.38 -7.04 -5.62
N VAL A 97 -12.01 -5.99 -6.13
CA VAL A 97 -12.82 -5.05 -5.33
C VAL A 97 -14.28 -5.33 -5.60
N VAL A 98 -15.00 -5.72 -4.55
CA VAL A 98 -16.38 -6.19 -4.64
C VAL A 98 -17.28 -5.29 -3.78
N GLN A 99 -18.41 -4.89 -4.33
CA GLN A 99 -19.47 -4.18 -3.64
C GLN A 99 -20.82 -4.81 -4.00
N ASP A 100 -21.65 -5.07 -3.00
CA ASP A 100 -22.97 -5.67 -3.18
C ASP A 100 -22.92 -6.96 -4.06
N GLU A 101 -21.95 -7.84 -3.75
CA GLU A 101 -21.63 -9.08 -4.47
C GLU A 101 -21.12 -8.90 -5.90
N ARG A 102 -20.97 -7.66 -6.38
CA ARG A 102 -20.52 -7.36 -7.75
C ARG A 102 -19.06 -6.91 -7.77
N LEU A 103 -18.32 -7.40 -8.75
CA LEU A 103 -16.98 -6.93 -9.05
C LEU A 103 -17.07 -5.52 -9.67
N ILE A 104 -16.50 -4.54 -9.00
CA ILE A 104 -16.50 -3.15 -9.45
C ILE A 104 -15.11 -2.66 -9.89
N GLY A 105 -14.06 -3.40 -9.55
CA GLY A 105 -12.70 -3.04 -9.88
C GLY A 105 -11.69 -4.07 -9.38
N VAL A 106 -10.43 -3.75 -9.56
CA VAL A 106 -9.30 -4.47 -8.96
C VAL A 106 -8.33 -3.49 -8.34
N ILE A 107 -7.59 -3.95 -7.35
CA ILE A 107 -6.40 -3.26 -6.86
C ILE A 107 -5.19 -4.18 -7.06
N THR A 108 -4.13 -3.66 -7.66
CA THR A 108 -2.89 -4.39 -7.89
C THR A 108 -1.80 -3.92 -6.93
N GLN A 109 -0.69 -4.64 -6.87
CA GLN A 109 0.48 -4.19 -6.10
C GLN A 109 0.98 -2.81 -6.54
N ALA A 110 0.83 -2.47 -7.83
CA ALA A 110 1.25 -1.17 -8.35
C ALA A 110 0.39 -0.03 -7.79
N GLU A 111 -0.94 -0.19 -7.74
CA GLU A 111 -1.85 0.79 -7.15
C GLU A 111 -1.62 0.93 -5.64
N LEU A 112 -1.39 -0.19 -4.94
CA LEU A 112 -1.03 -0.15 -3.52
C LEU A 112 0.27 0.63 -3.29
N LEU A 113 1.31 0.32 -4.06
CA LEU A 113 2.59 1.03 -3.96
C LEU A 113 2.41 2.52 -4.25
N LYS A 114 1.65 2.88 -5.29
CA LYS A 114 1.33 4.27 -5.62
C LYS A 114 0.59 4.97 -4.47
N GLY A 115 -0.38 4.31 -3.86
CA GLY A 115 -1.11 4.85 -2.72
C GLY A 115 -0.20 5.08 -1.51
N LEU A 116 0.59 4.08 -1.14
CA LEU A 116 1.52 4.15 -0.02
C LEU A 116 2.62 5.20 -0.22
N THR A 117 3.21 5.29 -1.42
CA THR A 117 4.22 6.32 -1.72
C THR A 117 3.64 7.72 -1.63
N ARG A 118 2.38 7.90 -2.06
CA ARG A 118 1.67 9.19 -1.92
C ARG A 118 1.43 9.56 -0.45
N ALA A 119 1.03 8.58 0.38
CA ALA A 119 0.87 8.80 1.82
C ALA A 119 2.17 9.21 2.51
N LEU A 120 3.27 8.64 2.08
CA LEU A 120 4.59 8.94 2.60
C LEU A 120 5.16 10.27 2.04
N GLY A 121 4.45 10.95 1.12
CA GLY A 121 4.93 12.17 0.47
C GLY A 121 6.13 11.94 -0.45
N VAL A 122 6.34 10.69 -0.93
CA VAL A 122 7.41 10.39 -1.89
C VAL A 122 7.09 11.05 -3.22
N GLY A 123 8.08 11.74 -3.79
CA GLY A 123 7.91 12.49 -5.04
C GLY A 123 7.44 13.95 -4.86
N LEU A 124 7.12 14.37 -3.64
CA LEU A 124 6.92 15.80 -3.33
C LEU A 124 8.26 16.47 -3.04
N GLU A 125 8.35 17.75 -3.40
CA GLU A 125 9.50 18.58 -3.01
C GLU A 125 9.45 18.80 -1.50
N ALA A 126 10.38 18.16 -0.78
CA ALA A 126 10.41 18.15 0.66
C ALA A 126 11.82 17.87 1.19
N THR A 127 12.14 18.40 2.34
CA THR A 127 13.32 18.02 3.11
C THR A 127 13.01 16.75 3.90
N ARG A 128 13.86 15.73 3.76
CA ARG A 128 13.79 14.51 4.55
C ARG A 128 14.73 14.63 5.74
N PHE A 129 14.18 14.59 6.93
CA PHE A 129 14.93 14.52 8.19
C PHE A 129 14.76 13.12 8.81
N THR A 130 15.85 12.55 9.29
CA THR A 130 15.84 11.22 9.93
C THR A 130 16.53 11.32 11.27
N ALA A 131 15.90 10.81 12.30
CA ALA A 131 16.41 10.80 13.65
C ALA A 131 16.22 9.45 14.32
N LYS A 132 17.04 9.17 15.32
CA LYS A 132 16.79 8.09 16.28
C LYS A 132 16.16 8.69 17.51
N ILE A 133 15.11 8.07 17.99
CA ILE A 133 14.42 8.44 19.23
C ILE A 133 14.28 7.21 20.12
N ARG A 134 14.15 7.39 21.42
CA ARG A 134 13.85 6.29 22.34
C ARG A 134 12.40 5.86 22.22
N ALA A 135 12.14 4.55 22.22
CA ALA A 135 10.79 4.03 22.21
C ALA A 135 10.00 4.49 23.44
N GLY A 136 8.81 5.07 23.19
CA GLY A 136 7.96 5.60 24.26
C GLY A 136 8.37 6.99 24.80
N SER A 137 9.45 7.61 24.27
CA SER A 137 9.82 8.97 24.61
C SER A 137 8.83 10.01 24.05
N THR A 138 8.92 11.24 24.54
CA THR A 138 8.17 12.39 24.05
C THR A 138 8.88 13.14 22.91
N ASP A 139 9.99 12.61 22.40
CA ASP A 139 10.85 13.25 21.39
C ASP A 139 10.11 13.65 20.12
N VAL A 140 9.14 12.82 19.69
CA VAL A 140 8.30 13.17 18.54
C VAL A 140 7.58 14.50 18.73
N TYR A 141 7.06 14.78 19.92
CA TYR A 141 6.38 16.04 20.21
C TYR A 141 7.34 17.21 20.20
N ARG A 142 8.57 17.04 20.73
CA ARG A 142 9.63 18.06 20.66
C ARG A 142 9.99 18.40 19.22
N LEU A 143 10.11 17.38 18.33
CA LEU A 143 10.32 17.61 16.91
C LEU A 143 9.17 18.40 16.26
N LEU A 144 7.92 18.09 16.60
CA LEU A 144 6.75 18.83 16.12
C LEU A 144 6.70 20.28 16.61
N ASP A 145 7.12 20.55 17.85
CA ASP A 145 7.21 21.91 18.39
C ASP A 145 8.27 22.74 17.64
N VAL A 146 9.42 22.15 17.30
CA VAL A 146 10.42 22.81 16.45
C VAL A 146 9.85 23.13 15.06
N LEU A 147 9.15 22.18 14.42
CA LEU A 147 8.50 22.43 13.11
C LEU A 147 7.53 23.60 13.20
N LYS A 148 6.73 23.65 14.26
CA LYS A 148 5.77 24.74 14.53
C LYS A 148 6.47 26.08 14.69
N ALA A 149 7.58 26.14 15.44
CA ALA A 149 8.35 27.36 15.67
C ALA A 149 8.95 27.92 14.36
N HIS A 150 9.31 27.05 13.42
CA HIS A 150 9.83 27.42 12.09
C HIS A 150 8.73 27.64 11.02
N GLY A 151 7.44 27.54 11.37
CA GLY A 151 6.34 27.62 10.39
C GLY A 151 6.41 26.53 9.30
N ALA A 152 7.15 25.48 9.55
CA ALA A 152 7.34 24.38 8.60
C ALA A 152 6.12 23.46 8.56
N SER A 153 5.82 22.92 7.39
CA SER A 153 4.69 22.01 7.18
C SER A 153 5.16 20.55 7.21
N LEU A 154 4.55 19.73 8.04
CA LEU A 154 4.79 18.29 8.07
C LEU A 154 3.97 17.61 6.96
N ILE A 155 4.64 16.90 6.05
CA ILE A 155 3.99 16.10 5.00
C ILE A 155 3.72 14.69 5.52
N SER A 156 4.74 14.06 6.11
CA SER A 156 4.62 12.73 6.69
C SER A 156 5.59 12.54 7.85
N LEU A 157 5.17 11.72 8.80
CA LEU A 157 5.98 11.20 9.88
C LEU A 157 5.84 9.68 9.86
N VAL A 158 6.96 8.99 9.77
CA VAL A 158 7.01 7.53 9.78
C VAL A 158 7.95 7.09 10.87
N GLN A 159 7.48 6.18 11.71
CA GLN A 159 8.31 5.49 12.68
C GLN A 159 8.71 4.13 12.11
N GLY A 160 9.99 3.93 11.89
CA GLY A 160 10.57 2.68 11.43
C GLY A 160 10.92 1.75 12.60
N ASN A 161 11.42 0.58 12.23
CA ASN A 161 11.98 -0.35 13.20
C ASN A 161 13.34 0.19 13.70
N GLY A 162 13.61 -0.01 14.99
CA GLY A 162 14.90 0.31 15.60
C GLY A 162 15.56 -0.94 16.15
N ASN A 163 16.77 -0.79 16.67
CA ASN A 163 17.50 -1.83 17.41
C ASN A 163 17.35 -1.56 18.91
N GLY A 164 16.85 -2.54 19.65
CA GLY A 164 16.63 -2.39 21.09
C GLY A 164 15.53 -1.36 21.39
N ASP A 165 15.81 -0.40 22.24
CA ASP A 165 14.89 0.65 22.66
C ASP A 165 14.86 1.85 21.70
N ASP A 166 15.74 1.90 20.70
CA ASP A 166 15.74 2.96 19.71
C ASP A 166 14.69 2.73 18.63
N ARG A 167 14.15 3.81 18.09
CA ARG A 167 13.27 3.83 16.91
C ARG A 167 13.79 4.87 15.93
N GLU A 168 13.78 4.54 14.65
CA GLU A 168 14.03 5.51 13.60
C GLU A 168 12.76 6.30 13.32
N VAL A 169 12.85 7.62 13.28
CA VAL A 169 11.77 8.51 12.86
C VAL A 169 12.20 9.25 11.61
N ILE A 170 11.34 9.22 10.59
CA ILE A 170 11.54 9.91 9.33
C ILE A 170 10.46 10.95 9.17
N LEU A 171 10.86 12.21 9.06
CA LEU A 171 9.97 13.33 8.75
C LEU A 171 10.20 13.81 7.32
N ARG A 172 9.12 14.14 6.63
CA ARG A 172 9.15 14.90 5.39
C ARG A 172 8.52 16.25 5.63
N ILE A 173 9.28 17.31 5.33
CA ILE A 173 9.00 18.68 5.77
C ILE A 173 9.01 19.60 4.54
N GLN A 174 8.03 20.49 4.47
CA GLN A 174 7.93 21.56 3.45
C GLN A 174 7.88 22.93 4.09
N ASN A 175 8.04 23.96 3.26
CA ASN A 175 7.89 25.38 3.63
C ASN A 175 8.78 25.83 4.77
N ALA A 176 9.98 25.23 4.91
CA ALA A 176 11.00 25.76 5.80
C ALA A 176 11.73 26.89 5.08
N GLU A 177 11.74 28.11 5.67
CA GLU A 177 12.47 29.25 5.13
C GLU A 177 13.98 29.01 5.15
N ASP A 178 14.48 28.45 6.23
CA ASP A 178 15.88 28.07 6.44
C ASP A 178 15.97 26.59 6.82
N LYS A 179 16.30 25.76 5.84
CA LYS A 179 16.39 24.31 6.01
C LYS A 179 17.53 23.88 6.90
N ASP A 180 18.67 24.56 6.81
CA ASP A 180 19.87 24.21 7.58
C ASP A 180 19.67 24.53 9.07
N ARG A 181 19.10 25.68 9.35
CA ARG A 181 18.73 26.07 10.70
C ARG A 181 17.66 25.13 11.29
N LEU A 182 16.62 24.81 10.52
CA LEU A 182 15.60 23.86 10.95
C LEU A 182 16.20 22.50 11.33
N CYS A 183 17.08 21.95 10.47
CA CYS A 183 17.74 20.68 10.76
C CYS A 183 18.61 20.75 12.02
N ALA A 184 19.37 21.84 12.22
CA ALA A 184 20.17 22.04 13.41
C ALA A 184 19.31 22.12 14.70
N ASP A 185 18.19 22.82 14.65
CA ASP A 185 17.27 22.94 15.80
C ASP A 185 16.54 21.62 16.10
N LEU A 186 16.19 20.81 15.08
CA LEU A 186 15.66 19.46 15.25
C LEU A 186 16.67 18.53 15.95
N GLU A 187 17.94 18.59 15.54
CA GLU A 187 19.00 17.82 16.19
C GLU A 187 19.25 18.28 17.63
N ALA A 188 19.21 19.58 17.88
CA ALA A 188 19.39 20.14 19.22
C ALA A 188 18.28 19.72 20.18
N ALA A 189 17.03 19.68 19.70
CA ALA A 189 15.88 19.25 20.48
C ALA A 189 16.00 17.78 20.96
N LEU A 190 16.59 16.92 20.13
CA LEU A 190 16.84 15.52 20.51
C LEU A 190 17.99 15.37 21.51
N ARG A 191 19.08 16.13 21.35
CA ARG A 191 20.21 16.10 22.29
C ARG A 191 19.81 16.59 23.69
N ALA A 192 18.90 17.56 23.78
CA ALA A 192 18.39 18.05 25.06
C ALA A 192 17.57 16.96 25.79
N SER A 193 16.85 16.11 25.06
CA SER A 193 16.13 14.95 25.61
C SER A 193 17.07 13.91 26.25
N ASP A 194 18.17 13.59 25.59
CA ASP A 194 19.15 12.65 26.10
C ASP A 194 19.81 13.11 27.40
N ALA A 195 19.96 14.41 27.59
CA ALA A 195 20.54 15.01 28.80
C ALA A 195 19.56 15.02 29.99
N GLU A 196 18.26 15.15 29.74
CA GLU A 196 17.24 15.16 30.80
C GLU A 196 16.93 13.74 31.32
N ASP A 197 17.14 12.70 30.50
CA ASP A 197 16.86 11.31 30.86
C ASP A 197 18.06 10.58 31.50
N THR A 198 19.20 11.23 31.66
CA THR A 198 20.32 10.64 32.40
C THR A 198 20.00 10.83 33.91
N PRO A 199 19.76 9.73 34.67
CA PRO A 199 19.54 9.91 36.12
C PRO A 199 20.79 10.53 36.71
N GLU A 200 20.64 11.66 37.44
CA GLU A 200 21.67 12.11 38.37
C GLU A 200 21.94 10.93 39.29
N ASP A 201 23.16 10.38 39.22
CA ASP A 201 23.64 9.32 40.08
C ASP A 201 23.36 9.73 41.53
N ALA A 202 22.50 8.93 42.18
CA ALA A 202 22.28 9.02 43.61
C ALA A 202 23.62 8.72 44.30
N GLU A 203 24.20 9.74 44.90
CA GLU A 203 25.18 9.58 45.97
C GLU A 203 24.58 8.84 47.20
#